data_66b976f499d74bf304d8f48983869735
#
_entry.id   66b976f499d74bf304d8f48983869735
#
_cell.length_a   1.000
_cell.length_b   1.000
_cell.length_c   1.000
_cell.angle_alpha   90.00
_cell.angle_beta   90.00
_cell.angle_gamma   90.00
#
_symmetry.space_group_name_H-M   'P 1'
#
loop_
_entity.id
_entity.type
_entity.pdbx_description
1 polymer ?
#
loop_
_entity_poly.entity_id
_entity_poly.type
_entity_poly.pdbx_seq_one_letter_code
_entity_poly.pdbx_strand_id
1 'polypeptide(L)'
;MGVSVDVHQVYKYPFEQVVASFLRKYPNPMDKNVISVKIMEEKRDESTGVIYRKRIAICQNVVPEILRKSLSTLVILCWKKVSILKVPNIQLEEESWLNPRERNMAIRSHCLTWTQYASMKEESVFRESMENPNWTEFIQRGRISITGVGFLNCVLETFASTFLRQGAQKETHCGFSSTYLNCQHHYFCTLVPL
;
A
#
# COMPACT_ATOMS: atom_id res chain seq x y z
N MET A 1 -13.28 -15.32 3.12
CA MET A 1 -13.42 -14.23 4.10
C MET A 1 -12.35 -13.19 3.77
N GLY A 2 -12.55 -11.91 4.06
CA GLY A 2 -11.59 -10.87 3.71
C GLY A 2 -11.36 -9.94 4.88
N VAL A 3 -10.18 -9.33 4.94
CA VAL A 3 -9.82 -8.31 5.93
C VAL A 3 -9.86 -6.96 5.25
N SER A 4 -10.47 -5.96 5.90
CA SER A 4 -10.43 -4.57 5.46
C SER A 4 -9.85 -3.68 6.56
N VAL A 5 -9.14 -2.65 6.12
CA VAL A 5 -8.60 -1.60 6.99
C VAL A 5 -8.92 -0.27 6.35
N ASP A 6 -9.42 0.63 7.17
CA ASP A 6 -9.67 2.02 6.81
C ASP A 6 -8.73 2.91 7.63
N VAL A 7 -8.09 3.87 6.95
CA VAL A 7 -7.24 4.89 7.56
C VAL A 7 -7.80 6.25 7.20
N HIS A 8 -7.89 7.12 8.17
CA HIS A 8 -8.25 8.53 7.98
C HIS A 8 -7.24 9.40 8.72
N GLN A 9 -6.59 10.30 7.99
CA GLN A 9 -5.56 11.16 8.55
C GLN A 9 -5.66 12.58 7.98
N VAL A 10 -5.35 13.58 8.81
CA VAL A 10 -5.25 14.97 8.40
C VAL A 10 -3.80 15.42 8.54
N TYR A 11 -3.21 15.80 7.40
CA TYR A 11 -1.90 16.43 7.33
C TYR A 11 -2.05 17.95 7.46
N LYS A 12 -1.38 18.57 8.41
CA LYS A 12 -1.37 20.03 8.58
C LYS A 12 -0.44 20.74 7.57
N TYR A 13 -0.58 20.34 6.29
CA TYR A 13 0.19 20.85 5.15
C TYR A 13 -0.71 20.99 3.93
N PRO A 14 -0.39 21.96 3.05
CA PRO A 14 -1.14 22.17 1.81
C PRO A 14 -1.14 20.93 0.91
N PHE A 15 -2.22 20.77 0.17
CA PHE A 15 -2.44 19.64 -0.75
C PHE A 15 -1.27 19.42 -1.71
N GLU A 16 -0.75 20.50 -2.31
CA GLU A 16 0.34 20.43 -3.29
C GLU A 16 1.62 19.86 -2.66
N GLN A 17 1.91 20.25 -1.43
CA GLN A 17 3.10 19.77 -0.72
C GLN A 17 2.99 18.29 -0.38
N VAL A 18 1.83 17.84 0.10
CA VAL A 18 1.59 16.45 0.47
C VAL A 18 1.64 15.57 -0.78
N VAL A 19 0.93 15.96 -1.85
CA VAL A 19 0.89 15.19 -3.10
C VAL A 19 2.25 15.18 -3.79
N ALA A 20 2.97 16.30 -3.82
CA ALA A 20 4.32 16.34 -4.40
C ALA A 20 5.28 15.40 -3.65
N SER A 21 5.19 15.35 -2.33
CA SER A 21 5.98 14.43 -1.51
C SER A 21 5.61 12.98 -1.80
N PHE A 22 4.32 12.66 -1.92
CA PHE A 22 3.84 11.33 -2.30
C PHE A 22 4.34 10.88 -3.67
N LEU A 23 4.23 11.73 -4.70
CA LEU A 23 4.63 11.40 -6.06
C LEU A 23 6.15 11.22 -6.21
N ARG A 24 6.95 11.86 -5.34
CA ARG A 24 8.42 11.75 -5.31
C ARG A 24 8.94 10.68 -4.36
N LYS A 25 8.05 9.93 -3.73
CA LYS A 25 8.42 8.96 -2.69
C LYS A 25 9.45 7.94 -3.17
N TYR A 26 9.40 7.52 -4.43
CA TYR A 26 10.30 6.51 -4.98
C TYR A 26 11.14 7.05 -6.13
N PRO A 27 12.44 6.65 -6.22
CA PRO A 27 13.14 5.73 -5.32
C PRO A 27 13.42 6.34 -3.94
N ASN A 28 13.26 5.53 -2.88
CA ASN A 28 13.55 5.93 -1.50
C ASN A 28 14.56 4.96 -0.88
N PRO A 29 15.78 5.40 -0.55
CA PRO A 29 16.80 4.54 0.04
C PRO A 29 16.43 4.01 1.44
N MET A 30 15.46 4.63 2.11
CA MET A 30 14.95 4.16 3.41
C MET A 30 13.97 3.00 3.26
N ASP A 31 13.34 2.83 2.09
CA ASP A 31 12.43 1.73 1.79
C ASP A 31 13.13 0.60 1.04
N LYS A 32 13.73 -0.29 1.81
CA LYS A 32 14.46 -1.44 1.25
C LYS A 32 13.55 -2.48 0.61
N ASN A 33 12.26 -2.43 0.85
CA ASN A 33 11.31 -3.40 0.33
C ASN A 33 10.86 -3.05 -1.10
N VAL A 34 10.95 -1.79 -1.50
CA VAL A 34 10.65 -1.36 -2.87
C VAL A 34 11.92 -1.44 -3.72
N ILE A 35 11.94 -2.40 -4.63
CA ILE A 35 13.09 -2.64 -5.52
C ILE A 35 13.10 -1.63 -6.65
N SER A 36 11.94 -1.40 -7.28
CA SER A 36 11.81 -0.45 -8.39
C SER A 36 10.37 0.01 -8.57
N VAL A 37 10.21 1.20 -9.13
CA VAL A 37 8.91 1.72 -9.59
C VAL A 37 9.07 2.24 -11.01
N LYS A 38 8.23 1.76 -11.93
CA LYS A 38 8.26 2.15 -13.34
C LYS A 38 6.91 2.77 -13.73
N ILE A 39 6.96 3.94 -14.33
CA ILE A 39 5.78 4.56 -14.95
C ILE A 39 5.53 3.83 -16.27
N MET A 40 4.34 3.29 -16.44
CA MET A 40 3.90 2.58 -17.62
C MET A 40 3.12 3.50 -18.58
N GLU A 41 2.39 4.41 -17.99
CA GLU A 41 1.54 5.33 -18.74
C GLU A 41 1.35 6.63 -17.97
N GLU A 42 1.36 7.75 -18.68
CA GLU A 42 0.99 9.06 -18.17
C GLU A 42 0.20 9.82 -19.23
N LYS A 43 -0.95 10.32 -18.86
CA LYS A 43 -1.82 11.11 -19.75
C LYS A 43 -2.31 12.34 -19.01
N ARG A 44 -2.43 13.43 -19.73
CA ARG A 44 -3.04 14.67 -19.27
C ARG A 44 -4.26 14.99 -20.10
N ASP A 45 -5.38 15.13 -19.45
CA ASP A 45 -6.59 15.63 -20.08
C ASP A 45 -6.52 17.17 -20.09
N GLU A 46 -6.43 17.76 -21.28
CA GLU A 46 -6.32 19.22 -21.42
C GLU A 46 -7.60 19.96 -21.02
N SER A 47 -8.76 19.33 -21.16
CA SER A 47 -10.05 19.92 -20.85
C SER A 47 -10.27 20.06 -19.34
N THR A 48 -10.01 19.00 -18.59
CA THR A 48 -10.20 18.95 -17.13
C THR A 48 -8.93 19.33 -16.38
N GLY A 49 -7.75 19.16 -16.98
CA GLY A 49 -6.45 19.30 -16.35
C GLY A 49 -6.05 18.09 -15.49
N VAL A 50 -6.84 17.01 -15.50
CA VAL A 50 -6.54 15.79 -14.76
C VAL A 50 -5.33 15.09 -15.34
N ILE A 51 -4.43 14.67 -14.46
CA ILE A 51 -3.25 13.88 -14.81
C ILE A 51 -3.49 12.44 -14.34
N TYR A 52 -3.65 11.54 -15.32
CA TYR A 52 -3.67 10.10 -15.08
C TYR A 52 -2.26 9.55 -15.16
N ARG A 53 -1.92 8.68 -14.21
CA ARG A 53 -0.65 7.95 -14.22
C ARG A 53 -0.86 6.50 -13.79
N LYS A 54 -0.26 5.59 -14.55
CA LYS A 54 -0.18 4.17 -14.23
C LYS A 54 1.26 3.77 -14.01
N ARG A 55 1.54 3.10 -12.90
CA ARG A 55 2.88 2.61 -12.55
C ARG A 55 2.86 1.18 -12.03
N ILE A 56 3.98 0.48 -12.19
CA ILE A 56 4.23 -0.84 -11.61
C ILE A 56 5.34 -0.70 -10.59
N ALA A 57 5.06 -1.11 -9.37
CA ALA A 57 6.05 -1.25 -8.31
C ALA A 57 6.45 -2.72 -8.18
N ILE A 58 7.77 -2.97 -8.06
CA ILE A 58 8.33 -4.28 -7.75
C ILE A 58 8.84 -4.21 -6.32
N CYS A 59 8.27 -5.06 -5.46
CA CYS A 59 8.60 -5.12 -4.04
C CYS A 59 9.19 -6.48 -3.69
N GLN A 60 10.09 -6.51 -2.71
CA GLN A 60 10.63 -7.75 -2.17
C GLN A 60 9.54 -8.53 -1.45
N ASN A 61 9.47 -9.82 -1.69
CA ASN A 61 8.58 -10.69 -0.93
C ASN A 61 9.18 -10.99 0.45
N VAL A 62 8.76 -10.25 1.46
CA VAL A 62 9.21 -10.42 2.86
C VAL A 62 8.38 -11.42 3.67
N VAL A 63 7.28 -11.92 3.09
CA VAL A 63 6.37 -12.90 3.73
C VAL A 63 7.08 -14.11 4.30
N PRO A 64 7.96 -14.80 3.54
CA PRO A 64 8.60 -16.00 4.03
C PRO A 64 9.38 -15.79 5.32
N GLU A 65 10.02 -14.62 5.47
CA GLU A 65 10.80 -14.30 6.67
C GLU A 65 9.93 -14.03 7.89
N ILE A 66 8.87 -13.24 7.71
CA ILE A 66 7.98 -12.85 8.80
C ILE A 66 7.26 -14.07 9.34
N LEU A 67 6.74 -14.90 8.45
CA LEU A 67 6.00 -16.09 8.85
C LEU A 67 6.92 -17.15 9.50
N ARG A 68 8.14 -17.31 9.00
CA ARG A 68 9.13 -18.19 9.63
C ARG A 68 9.45 -17.78 11.07
N LYS A 69 9.41 -16.49 11.39
CA LYS A 69 9.62 -15.96 12.74
C LYS A 69 8.41 -16.12 13.65
N SER A 70 7.20 -16.16 13.08
CA SER A 70 5.94 -16.08 13.84
C SER A 70 5.21 -17.41 14.02
N LEU A 71 5.59 -18.47 13.28
CA LEU A 71 4.82 -19.71 13.21
C LEU A 71 5.58 -20.92 13.78
N SER A 72 4.81 -21.86 14.37
CA SER A 72 5.34 -23.12 14.88
C SER A 72 5.84 -24.05 13.77
N THR A 73 6.74 -24.97 14.11
CA THR A 73 7.39 -25.95 13.20
C THR A 73 6.40 -26.73 12.32
N LEU A 74 5.20 -27.01 12.83
CA LEU A 74 4.17 -27.74 12.08
C LEU A 74 3.63 -26.95 10.86
N VAL A 75 3.46 -25.64 11.01
CA VAL A 75 3.03 -24.77 9.92
C VAL A 75 4.14 -24.60 8.89
N ILE A 76 5.41 -24.59 9.33
CA ILE A 76 6.58 -24.51 8.46
C ILE A 76 6.69 -25.75 7.53
N LEU A 77 6.33 -26.93 8.03
CA LEU A 77 6.35 -28.18 7.23
C LEU A 77 5.25 -28.20 6.15
N CYS A 78 4.04 -27.75 6.44
CA CYS A 78 2.99 -27.56 5.43
C CYS A 78 3.38 -26.50 4.38
N TRP A 79 4.19 -25.57 4.74
CA TRP A 79 4.58 -24.40 3.95
C TRP A 79 5.53 -24.69 2.79
N LYS A 80 6.41 -25.66 2.94
CA LYS A 80 7.30 -26.10 1.85
C LYS A 80 6.55 -26.51 0.58
N LYS A 81 5.25 -26.80 0.70
CA LYS A 81 4.36 -27.15 -0.43
C LYS A 81 3.63 -25.94 -1.06
N VAL A 82 3.66 -24.76 -0.43
CA VAL A 82 2.91 -23.59 -0.93
C VAL A 82 3.82 -22.77 -1.85
N SER A 83 3.58 -22.88 -3.15
CA SER A 83 4.38 -22.20 -4.19
C SER A 83 4.35 -20.68 -4.11
N ILE A 84 3.31 -20.10 -3.51
CA ILE A 84 3.16 -18.65 -3.29
C ILE A 84 4.35 -18.02 -2.55
N LEU A 85 4.97 -18.77 -1.65
CA LEU A 85 6.09 -18.29 -0.83
C LEU A 85 7.44 -18.34 -1.55
N LYS A 86 7.49 -18.99 -2.71
CA LYS A 86 8.70 -19.10 -3.53
C LYS A 86 8.89 -17.94 -4.50
N VAL A 87 7.88 -17.08 -4.63
CA VAL A 87 7.98 -15.90 -5.49
C VAL A 87 8.87 -14.86 -4.84
N PRO A 88 10.00 -14.49 -5.45
CA PRO A 88 10.98 -13.59 -4.82
C PRO A 88 10.47 -12.15 -4.73
N ASN A 89 9.69 -11.72 -5.69
CA ASN A 89 9.22 -10.36 -5.83
C ASN A 89 7.72 -10.30 -6.06
N ILE A 90 7.12 -9.23 -5.60
CA ILE A 90 5.70 -8.94 -5.72
C ILE A 90 5.53 -7.73 -6.62
N GLN A 91 4.57 -7.79 -7.53
CA GLN A 91 4.24 -6.72 -8.43
C GLN A 91 2.92 -6.08 -8.04
N LEU A 92 2.94 -4.77 -7.89
CA LEU A 92 1.79 -3.94 -7.61
C LEU A 92 1.55 -3.02 -8.80
N GLU A 93 0.32 -2.97 -9.27
CA GLU A 93 -0.13 -1.94 -10.21
C GLU A 93 -0.82 -0.83 -9.42
N GLU A 94 -0.45 0.40 -9.74
CA GLU A 94 -1.06 1.59 -9.16
C GLU A 94 -1.51 2.52 -10.27
N GLU A 95 -2.74 2.98 -10.18
CA GLU A 95 -3.32 4.00 -11.02
C GLU A 95 -3.65 5.23 -10.17
N SER A 96 -3.31 6.42 -10.65
CA SER A 96 -3.60 7.66 -9.96
C SER A 96 -4.22 8.70 -10.89
N TRP A 97 -5.14 9.48 -10.37
CA TRP A 97 -5.83 10.59 -11.02
C TRP A 97 -5.64 11.83 -10.16
N LEU A 98 -4.77 12.72 -10.60
CA LEU A 98 -4.52 14.00 -9.93
C LEU A 98 -5.29 15.10 -10.64
N ASN A 99 -6.19 15.76 -9.93
CA ASN A 99 -6.83 17.00 -10.36
C ASN A 99 -6.27 18.20 -9.58
N PRO A 100 -5.32 18.94 -10.15
CA PRO A 100 -4.72 20.08 -9.46
C PRO A 100 -5.69 21.25 -9.23
N ARG A 101 -6.71 21.39 -10.09
CA ARG A 101 -7.70 22.48 -10.00
C ARG A 101 -8.63 22.30 -8.81
N GLU A 102 -9.04 21.06 -8.59
CA GLU A 102 -9.95 20.69 -7.50
C GLU A 102 -9.20 20.25 -6.23
N ARG A 103 -7.87 20.28 -6.25
CA ARG A 103 -7.03 19.79 -5.14
C ARG A 103 -7.46 18.42 -4.64
N ASN A 104 -7.56 17.51 -5.59
CA ASN A 104 -7.99 16.13 -5.33
C ASN A 104 -7.07 15.16 -6.08
N MET A 105 -6.70 14.06 -5.43
CA MET A 105 -5.97 12.96 -6.02
C MET A 105 -6.56 11.65 -5.54
N ALA A 106 -7.02 10.83 -6.47
CA ALA A 106 -7.45 9.45 -6.20
C ALA A 106 -6.38 8.47 -6.66
N ILE A 107 -6.23 7.38 -5.91
CA ILE A 107 -5.27 6.31 -6.21
C ILE A 107 -5.99 4.98 -6.05
N ARG A 108 -5.73 4.05 -6.96
CA ARG A 108 -6.11 2.64 -6.84
C ARG A 108 -4.89 1.78 -7.02
N SER A 109 -4.72 0.83 -6.15
CA SER A 109 -3.62 -0.12 -6.25
C SER A 109 -4.14 -1.55 -6.10
N HIS A 110 -3.51 -2.47 -6.81
CA HIS A 110 -3.79 -3.88 -6.65
C HIS A 110 -2.55 -4.73 -6.93
N CYS A 111 -2.55 -5.92 -6.34
CA CYS A 111 -1.47 -6.88 -6.53
C CYS A 111 -1.69 -7.67 -7.82
N LEU A 112 -0.65 -7.77 -8.66
CA LEU A 112 -0.62 -8.58 -9.87
C LEU A 112 -0.09 -10.00 -9.61
N THR A 113 0.65 -10.16 -8.53
CA THR A 113 1.22 -11.44 -8.12
C THR A 113 0.23 -12.15 -7.19
N TRP A 114 0.19 -13.50 -7.23
CA TRP A 114 -0.66 -14.32 -6.35
C TRP A 114 -2.17 -14.23 -6.58
N THR A 115 -2.62 -13.70 -7.68
CA THR A 115 -4.05 -13.50 -7.97
C THR A 115 -4.92 -14.74 -7.83
N GLN A 116 -4.33 -15.94 -7.96
CA GLN A 116 -5.00 -17.21 -7.73
C GLN A 116 -5.16 -17.59 -6.25
N TYR A 117 -4.45 -16.93 -5.34
CA TYR A 117 -4.47 -17.24 -3.90
C TYR A 117 -4.94 -16.08 -3.05
N ALA A 118 -4.69 -14.87 -3.49
CA ALA A 118 -5.04 -13.67 -2.76
C ALA A 118 -5.47 -12.55 -3.71
N SER A 119 -6.42 -11.76 -3.25
CA SER A 119 -6.79 -10.49 -3.87
C SER A 119 -6.46 -9.38 -2.87
N MET A 120 -5.67 -8.42 -3.32
CA MET A 120 -5.33 -7.25 -2.54
C MET A 120 -5.63 -6.01 -3.34
N LYS A 121 -6.47 -5.14 -2.78
CA LYS A 121 -6.92 -3.88 -3.40
C LYS A 121 -6.83 -2.77 -2.38
N GLU A 122 -6.44 -1.61 -2.86
CA GLU A 122 -6.39 -0.39 -2.05
C GLU A 122 -6.95 0.78 -2.85
N GLU A 123 -7.69 1.62 -2.19
CA GLU A 123 -8.16 2.90 -2.70
C GLU A 123 -7.76 3.99 -1.72
N SER A 124 -7.15 5.05 -2.22
CA SER A 124 -6.72 6.19 -1.41
C SER A 124 -7.16 7.49 -2.07
N VAL A 125 -7.50 8.46 -1.24
CA VAL A 125 -7.88 9.81 -1.68
C VAL A 125 -7.13 10.83 -0.85
N PHE A 126 -6.49 11.78 -1.51
CA PHE A 126 -5.99 13.02 -0.94
C PHE A 126 -6.90 14.15 -1.38
N ARG A 127 -7.33 14.99 -0.46
CA ARG A 127 -8.14 16.17 -0.76
C ARG A 127 -7.86 17.29 0.23
N GLU A 128 -8.24 18.50 -0.13
CA GLU A 128 -8.24 19.62 0.79
C GLU A 128 -9.15 19.32 1.98
N SER A 129 -8.70 19.65 3.19
CA SER A 129 -9.49 19.44 4.40
C SER A 129 -10.63 20.45 4.49
N MET A 130 -11.81 19.99 4.88
CA MET A 130 -12.98 20.83 5.11
C MET A 130 -12.79 21.80 6.30
N GLU A 131 -11.90 21.47 7.24
CA GLU A 131 -11.64 22.28 8.43
C GLU A 131 -10.68 23.44 8.13
N ASN A 132 -9.68 23.22 7.25
CA ASN A 132 -8.69 24.21 6.92
C ASN A 132 -8.13 23.98 5.52
N PRO A 133 -8.22 24.94 4.59
CA PRO A 133 -7.74 24.80 3.21
C PRO A 133 -6.22 24.62 3.08
N ASN A 134 -5.46 24.90 4.15
CA ASN A 134 -4.02 24.64 4.19
C ASN A 134 -3.68 23.24 4.75
N TRP A 135 -4.67 22.40 4.97
CA TRP A 135 -4.51 21.04 5.43
C TRP A 135 -4.99 20.06 4.37
N THR A 136 -4.42 18.86 4.39
CA THR A 136 -4.77 17.79 3.47
C THR A 136 -5.38 16.63 4.23
N GLU A 137 -6.55 16.22 3.84
CA GLU A 137 -7.20 15.01 4.31
C GLU A 137 -6.77 13.82 3.45
N PHE A 138 -6.38 12.74 4.08
CA PHE A 138 -6.03 11.47 3.47
C PHE A 138 -6.96 10.39 3.98
N ILE A 139 -7.58 9.68 3.04
CA ILE A 139 -8.47 8.55 3.33
C ILE A 139 -7.95 7.36 2.53
N GLN A 140 -7.76 6.23 3.19
CA GLN A 140 -7.30 5.01 2.56
C GLN A 140 -8.17 3.84 2.98
N ARG A 141 -8.51 2.98 2.04
CA ARG A 141 -9.24 1.72 2.25
C ARG A 141 -8.48 0.58 1.61
N GLY A 142 -8.02 -0.35 2.44
CA GLY A 142 -7.38 -1.57 2.00
C GLY A 142 -8.28 -2.79 2.19
N ARG A 143 -8.28 -3.70 1.22
CA ARG A 143 -8.95 -5.00 1.34
C ARG A 143 -8.03 -6.11 0.89
N ILE A 144 -7.90 -7.12 1.75
CA ILE A 144 -7.18 -8.35 1.45
C ILE A 144 -8.15 -9.52 1.59
N SER A 145 -8.18 -10.38 0.59
CA SER A 145 -8.95 -11.62 0.62
C SER A 145 -8.03 -12.77 0.21
N ILE A 146 -7.98 -13.81 1.04
CA ILE A 146 -7.14 -14.98 0.82
C ILE A 146 -8.03 -16.18 0.50
N THR A 147 -7.71 -16.87 -0.58
CA THR A 147 -8.43 -18.03 -1.08
C THR A 147 -7.46 -19.10 -1.59
N GLY A 148 -7.90 -20.35 -1.63
CA GLY A 148 -7.12 -21.41 -2.31
C GLY A 148 -5.99 -22.05 -1.51
N VAL A 149 -5.75 -21.66 -0.25
CA VAL A 149 -4.73 -22.26 0.62
C VAL A 149 -5.32 -23.17 1.73
N GLY A 150 -6.61 -23.51 1.63
CA GLY A 150 -7.29 -24.44 2.51
C GLY A 150 -7.32 -23.94 3.97
N PHE A 151 -6.94 -24.77 4.93
CA PHE A 151 -6.97 -24.43 6.36
C PHE A 151 -6.02 -23.27 6.72
N LEU A 152 -5.02 -22.96 5.90
CA LEU A 152 -4.12 -21.85 6.12
C LEU A 152 -4.77 -20.48 5.86
N ASN A 153 -5.94 -20.42 5.22
CA ASN A 153 -6.63 -19.15 4.97
C ASN A 153 -6.85 -18.37 6.27
N CYS A 154 -7.34 -19.02 7.34
CA CYS A 154 -7.59 -18.37 8.62
C CYS A 154 -6.31 -17.83 9.26
N VAL A 155 -5.21 -18.58 9.16
CA VAL A 155 -3.91 -18.20 9.73
C VAL A 155 -3.38 -16.97 8.99
N LEU A 156 -3.43 -16.97 7.67
CA LEU A 156 -2.96 -15.87 6.84
C LEU A 156 -3.84 -14.62 6.97
N GLU A 157 -5.17 -14.78 7.09
CA GLU A 157 -6.09 -13.68 7.36
C GLU A 157 -5.88 -13.05 8.73
N THR A 158 -5.65 -13.88 9.76
CA THR A 158 -5.34 -13.37 11.10
C THR A 158 -4.02 -12.61 11.10
N PHE A 159 -3.03 -13.13 10.41
CA PHE A 159 -1.74 -12.48 10.26
C PHE A 159 -1.88 -11.15 9.51
N ALA A 160 -2.54 -11.15 8.35
CA ALA A 160 -2.83 -9.95 7.57
C ALA A 160 -3.54 -8.88 8.40
N SER A 161 -4.55 -9.29 9.15
CA SER A 161 -5.34 -8.43 10.05
C SER A 161 -4.48 -7.77 11.12
N THR A 162 -3.63 -8.56 11.78
CA THR A 162 -2.74 -8.07 12.84
C THR A 162 -1.71 -7.10 12.28
N PHE A 163 -1.14 -7.44 11.15
CA PHE A 163 -0.12 -6.64 10.49
C PHE A 163 -0.69 -5.30 9.98
N LEU A 164 -1.85 -5.33 9.34
CA LEU A 164 -2.58 -4.13 8.90
C LEU A 164 -2.87 -3.18 10.06
N ARG A 165 -3.35 -3.73 11.18
CA ARG A 165 -3.65 -2.93 12.39
C ARG A 165 -2.39 -2.32 13.00
N GLN A 166 -1.29 -3.06 13.06
CA GLN A 166 -0.02 -2.56 13.59
C GLN A 166 0.56 -1.44 12.71
N GLY A 167 0.40 -1.58 11.41
CA GLY A 167 0.78 -0.54 10.46
C GLY A 167 -0.03 0.74 10.74
N ALA A 168 -1.38 0.66 10.79
CA ALA A 168 -2.27 1.78 11.07
C ALA A 168 -1.94 2.50 12.40
N GLN A 169 -1.54 1.76 13.44
CA GLN A 169 -1.18 2.33 14.74
C GLN A 169 0.15 3.08 14.76
N LYS A 170 1.12 2.68 13.94
CA LYS A 170 2.42 3.37 13.87
C LYS A 170 2.33 4.79 13.27
N GLU A 171 1.32 5.05 12.47
CA GLU A 171 1.10 6.37 11.86
C GLU A 171 0.64 7.43 12.85
N THR A 172 -0.10 7.05 13.88
CA THR A 172 -0.58 8.00 14.90
C THR A 172 0.53 8.54 15.79
N HIS A 173 1.73 7.92 15.81
CA HIS A 173 2.85 8.30 16.67
C HIS A 173 4.02 8.98 15.96
N CYS A 174 4.06 9.04 14.63
CA CYS A 174 5.12 9.76 13.92
C CYS A 174 4.88 11.27 13.92
N GLY A 175 5.39 11.90 14.95
CA GLY A 175 5.54 13.35 15.05
C GLY A 175 6.44 13.92 13.94
N PHE A 176 6.15 15.07 13.54
CA PHE A 176 6.52 15.85 12.38
C PHE A 176 8.02 16.15 12.18
N SER A 177 8.60 15.66 11.10
CA SER A 177 9.79 16.24 10.46
C SER A 177 9.62 16.08 8.94
N SER A 178 10.03 17.05 8.15
CA SER A 178 9.93 17.09 6.67
C SER A 178 10.45 15.82 5.97
N THR A 179 11.27 15.05 6.63
CA THR A 179 11.81 13.75 6.18
C THR A 179 10.77 12.62 6.35
N TYR A 180 9.70 12.82 7.11
CA TYR A 180 8.76 11.78 7.55
C TYR A 180 7.46 11.66 6.74
N LEU A 181 7.18 12.57 5.83
CA LEU A 181 6.19 12.33 4.77
C LEU A 181 6.53 11.08 3.93
N ASN A 182 7.77 10.63 4.02
CA ASN A 182 8.24 9.40 3.40
C ASN A 182 7.84 8.12 4.15
N CYS A 183 7.45 8.16 5.43
CA CYS A 183 7.15 6.95 6.21
C CYS A 183 5.72 6.43 6.05
N GLN A 184 4.79 7.23 5.55
CA GLN A 184 3.37 6.95 5.71
C GLN A 184 2.70 6.11 4.62
N HIS A 185 3.40 5.81 3.53
CA HIS A 185 2.86 4.95 2.47
C HIS A 185 3.51 3.57 2.39
N HIS A 186 4.08 3.11 3.49
CA HIS A 186 4.67 1.78 3.56
C HIS A 186 3.66 0.64 3.59
N TYR A 187 2.36 0.93 3.67
CA TYR A 187 1.38 -0.13 3.84
C TYR A 187 1.41 -1.15 2.71
N PHE A 188 1.41 -0.68 1.46
CA PHE A 188 1.30 -1.62 0.35
C PHE A 188 2.57 -2.44 0.15
N CYS A 189 3.75 -1.83 0.21
CA CYS A 189 4.99 -2.59 0.10
C CYS A 189 5.36 -3.34 1.37
N THR A 190 4.84 -2.92 2.53
CA THR A 190 4.94 -3.66 3.80
C THR A 190 3.76 -4.61 4.02
N LEU A 191 2.61 -4.36 3.39
CA LEU A 191 1.40 -5.18 3.44
C LEU A 191 1.40 -6.30 2.41
N VAL A 192 2.32 -6.29 1.50
CA VAL A 192 2.55 -7.41 0.61
C VAL A 192 3.33 -8.56 1.28
N PRO A 193 3.29 -8.80 2.57
CA PRO A 193 3.71 -10.04 3.14
C PRO A 193 2.55 -11.05 3.24
N LEU A 194 1.81 -11.28 2.18
CA LEU A 194 0.91 -12.43 2.17
C LEU A 194 1.35 -13.51 1.17
#